data_fb9caca77f9a5b969a2fd0d54c677253
#
_entry.id   fb9caca77f9a5b969a2fd0d54c677253
#
_cell.length_a   1.000
_cell.length_b   1.000
_cell.length_c   1.000
_cell.angle_alpha   90.00
_cell.angle_beta   90.00
_cell.angle_gamma   90.00
#
_symmetry.space_group_name_H-M   'P 1'
#
loop_
_entity.id
_entity.type
_entity.pdbx_description
1 polymer ?
#
loop_
_entity_poly.entity_id
_entity_poly.type
_entity_poly.pdbx_seq_one_letter_code
_entity_poly.pdbx_strand_id
1 'polypeptide(L)'
;HPTTTFSGGSYGTGFTYGNQMTMENKSTSFNGSVDYQRFFNKARTSSLTLSYLFTTSPAESNNRRTYDVLPAGVTIPLSDLYSTAKTRGTEHTVQVDFTTPLGKGQTLSTGLKFISHRNSSDSKFYDITGGTEVYNAANSVNYKNTQSILAEYAEYSATMGKLGAKAGLRYEHTWEKVNFIVGSGADFKKNYGSLVPSASLSYNISGGVNLGLNYNMRISRPGISYLNPYIDRSNPTVLSYGNPDLSIEKSHNVSLVFNYFTPKFMMNMTLGEAFANNQIEQYSFMNGTVLNTTYGNIVRSRWTNFSTFMNYAVTPKTRIMLNGGVDYGDIRSEKLGEHNFGWQANAFLGVQQTFPWKLNWSIFMGGLTKKRSLQGYSGGFNMFTSTLSKSFIKDKLNLSLMYFVPLTGKMHIKQYSHGANFENHMNITIPAQHVALTLTWNFGNTKKQFQTHESKISNDFQEKKNDQQMNGVGMGAGTGM
;
A
#
# COMPACT_ATOMS: atom_id res chain seq x y z
N HIS A 1 -15.14 18.47 -12.19
CA HIS A 1 -16.13 18.87 -11.18
C HIS A 1 -16.76 17.62 -10.56
N PRO A 2 -16.39 17.23 -9.32
CA PRO A 2 -17.16 16.25 -8.59
C PRO A 2 -18.50 16.83 -8.16
N THR A 3 -19.57 16.04 -8.32
CA THR A 3 -20.90 16.39 -7.82
C THR A 3 -21.31 15.42 -6.73
N THR A 4 -21.99 15.92 -5.71
CA THR A 4 -22.54 15.12 -4.62
C THR A 4 -24.05 15.27 -4.61
N THR A 5 -24.75 14.15 -4.58
CA THR A 5 -26.22 14.12 -4.53
C THR A 5 -26.67 13.51 -3.21
N PHE A 6 -27.56 14.18 -2.52
CA PHE A 6 -28.26 13.70 -1.34
C PHE A 6 -29.74 13.46 -1.70
N SER A 7 -30.31 12.37 -1.22
CA SER A 7 -31.73 12.08 -1.39
C SER A 7 -32.28 11.34 -0.18
N GLY A 8 -33.56 11.55 0.12
CA GLY A 8 -34.28 10.91 1.21
C GLY A 8 -34.08 11.55 2.58
N GLY A 9 -34.73 11.00 3.62
CA GLY A 9 -34.68 11.52 4.97
C GLY A 9 -35.14 12.98 5.08
N SER A 10 -34.39 13.79 5.82
CA SER A 10 -34.66 15.21 6.01
C SER A 10 -34.52 16.06 4.74
N TYR A 11 -33.94 15.51 3.67
CA TYR A 11 -33.68 16.22 2.40
C TYR A 11 -34.73 15.96 1.32
N GLY A 12 -35.80 15.16 1.61
CA GLY A 12 -36.91 14.92 0.71
C GLY A 12 -36.51 14.36 -0.63
N THR A 13 -36.82 15.08 -1.73
CA THR A 13 -36.47 14.69 -3.11
C THR A 13 -34.97 14.78 -3.40
N GLY A 14 -34.19 15.31 -2.46
CA GLY A 14 -32.75 15.43 -2.57
C GLY A 14 -32.28 16.69 -3.29
N PHE A 15 -30.99 16.90 -3.32
CA PHE A 15 -30.31 17.99 -4.01
C PHE A 15 -28.92 17.56 -4.45
N THR A 16 -28.39 18.26 -5.44
CA THR A 16 -27.05 18.05 -5.95
C THR A 16 -26.24 19.35 -5.86
N TYR A 17 -25.01 19.25 -5.43
CA TYR A 17 -24.06 20.37 -5.51
C TYR A 17 -22.74 19.91 -6.15
N GLY A 18 -22.05 20.83 -6.81
CA GLY A 18 -20.71 20.64 -7.33
C GLY A 18 -19.66 21.31 -6.45
N ASN A 19 -18.44 20.86 -6.59
CA ASN A 19 -17.29 21.53 -6.02
C ASN A 19 -16.10 21.49 -6.98
N GLN A 20 -15.22 22.46 -6.85
CA GLN A 20 -13.93 22.46 -7.51
C GLN A 20 -12.83 22.32 -6.47
N MET A 21 -11.89 21.42 -6.71
CA MET A 21 -10.75 21.18 -5.83
C MET A 21 -9.46 21.36 -6.61
N THR A 22 -8.58 22.23 -6.10
CA THR A 22 -7.21 22.39 -6.57
C THR A 22 -6.27 21.85 -5.52
N MET A 23 -5.40 20.93 -5.90
CA MET A 23 -4.45 20.29 -4.98
C MET A 23 -3.03 20.41 -5.54
N GLU A 24 -2.11 20.87 -4.69
CA GLU A 24 -0.68 20.91 -4.98
C GLU A 24 0.03 20.07 -3.91
N ASN A 25 0.81 19.08 -4.36
CA ASN A 25 1.57 18.21 -3.47
C ASN A 25 3.06 18.25 -3.85
N LYS A 26 3.91 18.46 -2.85
CA LYS A 26 5.37 18.40 -2.97
C LYS A 26 5.87 17.36 -1.98
N SER A 27 6.66 16.41 -2.45
CA SER A 27 7.27 15.41 -1.57
C SER A 27 8.72 15.15 -2.00
N THR A 28 9.56 14.92 -1.01
CA THR A 28 10.95 14.52 -1.21
C THR A 28 11.21 13.33 -0.31
N SER A 29 11.94 12.35 -0.80
CA SER A 29 12.38 11.23 0.02
C SER A 29 13.88 11.07 -0.08
N PHE A 30 14.52 10.80 1.04
CA PHE A 30 15.93 10.42 1.10
C PHE A 30 16.05 9.16 1.95
N ASN A 31 16.80 8.19 1.42
CA ASN A 31 17.18 6.99 2.18
C ASN A 31 18.67 6.72 1.98
N GLY A 32 19.29 6.16 3.01
CA GLY A 32 20.68 5.74 2.98
C GLY A 32 20.91 4.61 3.96
N SER A 33 21.69 3.61 3.57
CA SER A 33 22.03 2.48 4.41
C SER A 33 23.54 2.24 4.44
N VAL A 34 24.01 1.69 5.58
CA VAL A 34 25.38 1.25 5.77
C VAL A 34 25.36 -0.12 6.41
N ASP A 35 26.09 -1.07 5.83
CA ASP A 35 26.23 -2.41 6.33
C ASP A 35 27.70 -2.73 6.60
N TYR A 36 27.96 -3.39 7.73
CA TYR A 36 29.23 -4.02 8.04
C TYR A 36 29.02 -5.50 8.24
N GLN A 37 29.72 -6.34 7.47
CA GLN A 37 29.62 -7.79 7.58
C GLN A 37 30.98 -8.40 7.89
N ARG A 38 31.03 -9.25 8.92
CA ARG A 38 32.20 -10.05 9.30
C ARG A 38 31.90 -11.53 9.15
N PHE A 39 32.75 -12.24 8.47
CA PHE A 39 32.71 -13.70 8.35
C PHE A 39 33.65 -14.33 9.36
N PHE A 40 33.20 -15.41 9.98
CA PHE A 40 33.96 -16.13 11.00
C PHE A 40 34.64 -17.40 10.50
N ASN A 41 34.28 -17.84 9.28
CA ASN A 41 34.87 -19.02 8.67
C ASN A 41 35.23 -18.77 7.18
N LYS A 42 36.14 -19.59 6.64
CA LYS A 42 36.61 -19.49 5.25
C LYS A 42 35.49 -19.73 4.24
N ALA A 43 34.50 -20.55 4.56
CA ALA A 43 33.35 -20.87 3.71
C ALA A 43 32.31 -19.72 3.69
N ARG A 44 32.49 -18.66 4.51
CA ARG A 44 31.56 -17.51 4.61
C ARG A 44 30.12 -17.90 4.97
N THR A 45 29.96 -19.01 5.69
CA THR A 45 28.63 -19.49 6.12
C THR A 45 28.28 -19.06 7.55
N SER A 46 29.28 -18.58 8.34
CA SER A 46 29.06 -17.97 9.65
C SER A 46 29.40 -16.49 9.54
N SER A 47 28.44 -15.63 9.87
CA SER A 47 28.60 -14.18 9.71
C SER A 47 27.83 -13.38 10.75
N LEU A 48 28.38 -12.22 11.11
CA LEU A 48 27.70 -11.15 11.83
C LEU A 48 27.55 -9.97 10.87
N THR A 49 26.34 -9.45 10.77
CA THR A 49 26.03 -8.24 9.98
C THR A 49 25.48 -7.17 10.89
N LEU A 50 26.06 -5.98 10.85
CA LEU A 50 25.57 -4.78 11.49
C LEU A 50 25.06 -3.85 10.39
N SER A 51 23.81 -3.44 10.49
CA SER A 51 23.17 -2.61 9.48
C SER A 51 22.53 -1.39 10.09
N TYR A 52 22.62 -0.26 9.41
CA TYR A 52 21.94 0.96 9.75
C TYR A 52 21.23 1.52 8.51
N LEU A 53 19.96 1.89 8.67
CA LEU A 53 19.15 2.53 7.65
C LEU A 53 18.60 3.85 8.19
N PHE A 54 18.73 4.89 7.39
CA PHE A 54 18.11 6.19 7.62
C PHE A 54 17.15 6.50 6.47
N THR A 55 15.93 6.94 6.82
CA THR A 55 14.96 7.41 5.83
C THR A 55 14.31 8.70 6.33
N THR A 56 14.12 9.67 5.43
CA THR A 56 13.31 10.85 5.72
C THR A 56 12.45 11.23 4.52
N SER A 57 11.20 11.66 4.80
CA SER A 57 10.21 11.97 3.78
C SER A 57 9.41 13.21 4.17
N PRO A 58 9.96 14.43 3.98
CA PRO A 58 9.16 15.65 4.10
C PRO A 58 8.18 15.78 2.93
N ALA A 59 6.97 16.22 3.24
CA ALA A 59 5.94 16.51 2.23
C ALA A 59 5.14 17.75 2.63
N GLU A 60 4.66 18.46 1.61
CA GLU A 60 3.77 19.61 1.73
C GLU A 60 2.59 19.42 0.77
N SER A 61 1.38 19.67 1.28
CA SER A 61 0.14 19.59 0.52
C SER A 61 -0.64 20.88 0.73
N ASN A 62 -1.09 21.48 -0.37
CA ASN A 62 -1.98 22.65 -0.36
C ASN A 62 -3.26 22.25 -1.09
N ASN A 63 -4.40 22.49 -0.49
CA ASN A 63 -5.70 22.13 -1.03
C ASN A 63 -6.67 23.31 -0.90
N ARG A 64 -7.22 23.74 -2.02
CA ARG A 64 -8.26 24.76 -2.08
C ARG A 64 -9.52 24.11 -2.65
N ARG A 65 -10.64 24.26 -1.94
CA ARG A 65 -11.94 23.77 -2.36
C ARG A 65 -12.94 24.91 -2.37
N THR A 66 -13.66 25.03 -3.48
CA THR A 66 -14.77 25.95 -3.66
C THR A 66 -16.03 25.18 -4.01
N TYR A 67 -17.17 25.63 -3.53
CA TYR A 67 -18.45 24.97 -3.75
C TYR A 67 -19.33 25.80 -4.68
N ASP A 68 -20.12 25.08 -5.49
CA ASP A 68 -21.16 25.70 -6.29
C ASP A 68 -22.29 26.26 -5.40
N VAL A 69 -23.03 27.20 -5.92
CA VAL A 69 -24.20 27.76 -5.21
C VAL A 69 -25.20 26.64 -4.96
N LEU A 70 -25.62 26.50 -3.70
CA LEU A 70 -26.63 25.52 -3.33
C LEU A 70 -28.00 25.89 -3.89
N PRO A 71 -28.86 24.89 -4.21
CA PRO A 71 -30.24 25.14 -4.59
C PRO A 71 -31.00 25.89 -3.51
N ALA A 72 -31.97 26.72 -3.90
CA ALA A 72 -32.79 27.48 -2.98
C ALA A 72 -33.51 26.57 -1.96
N GLY A 73 -33.48 26.93 -0.71
CA GLY A 73 -34.09 26.16 0.40
C GLY A 73 -33.21 25.08 1.02
N VAL A 74 -32.01 24.88 0.50
CA VAL A 74 -31.02 23.94 1.09
C VAL A 74 -30.09 24.72 2.00
N THR A 75 -30.14 24.44 3.32
CA THR A 75 -29.29 25.04 4.33
C THR A 75 -28.23 24.05 4.83
N ILE A 76 -27.22 23.78 3.99
CA ILE A 76 -26.02 23.06 4.45
C ILE A 76 -24.92 24.09 4.62
N PRO A 77 -24.17 24.07 5.73
CA PRO A 77 -23.07 25.00 5.96
C PRO A 77 -21.84 24.63 5.12
N LEU A 78 -21.95 24.73 3.79
CA LEU A 78 -20.82 24.61 2.89
C LEU A 78 -20.13 25.96 2.81
N SER A 79 -18.85 25.99 3.14
CA SER A 79 -17.99 27.14 2.96
C SER A 79 -16.77 26.76 2.13
N ASP A 80 -16.33 27.68 1.30
CA ASP A 80 -15.06 27.54 0.61
C ASP A 80 -13.95 27.42 1.65
N LEU A 81 -12.96 26.58 1.37
CA LEU A 81 -11.87 26.32 2.30
C LEU A 81 -10.51 26.27 1.61
N TYR A 82 -9.50 26.61 2.38
CA TYR A 82 -8.10 26.40 2.03
C TYR A 82 -7.40 25.63 3.16
N SER A 83 -6.62 24.63 2.83
CA SER A 83 -5.84 23.89 3.82
C SER A 83 -4.41 23.67 3.36
N THR A 84 -3.48 23.73 4.31
CA THR A 84 -2.08 23.38 4.11
C THR A 84 -1.70 22.27 5.09
N ALA A 85 -0.89 21.32 4.66
CA ALA A 85 -0.36 20.29 5.53
C ALA A 85 1.14 20.12 5.26
N LYS A 86 1.96 20.30 6.31
CA LYS A 86 3.39 19.98 6.28
C LYS A 86 3.64 18.76 7.13
N THR A 87 4.14 17.70 6.50
CA THR A 87 4.43 16.43 7.16
C THR A 87 5.89 16.08 7.02
N ARG A 88 6.44 15.40 8.01
CA ARG A 88 7.79 14.86 7.97
C ARG A 88 7.81 13.51 8.68
N GLY A 89 8.17 12.45 7.94
CA GLY A 89 8.56 11.18 8.48
C GLY A 89 10.09 11.09 8.57
N THR A 90 10.62 10.59 9.69
CA THR A 90 12.04 10.28 9.87
C THR A 90 12.15 8.94 10.55
N GLU A 91 12.94 8.04 9.99
CA GLU A 91 13.15 6.69 10.51
C GLU A 91 14.63 6.38 10.63
N HIS A 92 14.99 5.79 11.75
CA HIS A 92 16.30 5.20 12.03
C HIS A 92 16.10 3.73 12.34
N THR A 93 16.75 2.85 11.61
CA THR A 93 16.71 1.42 11.85
C THR A 93 18.12 0.91 12.07
N VAL A 94 18.33 0.23 13.18
CA VAL A 94 19.57 -0.50 13.51
C VAL A 94 19.23 -1.98 13.55
N GLN A 95 20.05 -2.81 12.91
CA GLN A 95 19.85 -4.25 12.87
C GLN A 95 21.16 -4.98 13.08
N VAL A 96 21.12 -6.06 13.85
CA VAL A 96 22.23 -6.98 14.10
C VAL A 96 21.76 -8.38 13.73
N ASP A 97 22.41 -9.01 12.77
CA ASP A 97 22.09 -10.37 12.31
C ASP A 97 23.30 -11.28 12.54
N PHE A 98 23.06 -12.41 13.13
CA PHE A 98 24.03 -13.50 13.24
C PHE A 98 23.50 -14.74 12.56
N THR A 99 24.31 -15.32 11.69
CA THR A 99 23.99 -16.56 10.99
C THR A 99 25.14 -17.54 11.14
N THR A 100 24.82 -18.78 11.49
CA THR A 100 25.83 -19.84 11.64
C THR A 100 25.28 -21.21 11.25
N PRO A 101 26.09 -22.08 10.60
CA PRO A 101 25.71 -23.46 10.38
C PRO A 101 25.75 -24.23 11.71
N LEU A 102 24.73 -25.04 11.97
CA LEU A 102 24.68 -25.98 13.12
C LEU A 102 25.14 -27.39 12.73
N GLY A 103 25.18 -27.68 11.43
CA GLY A 103 25.56 -28.97 10.87
C GLY A 103 25.38 -28.99 9.35
N LYS A 104 25.52 -30.16 8.73
CA LYS A 104 25.33 -30.29 7.29
C LYS A 104 23.89 -30.00 6.91
N GLY A 105 23.69 -28.96 6.07
CA GLY A 105 22.36 -28.53 5.62
C GLY A 105 21.51 -27.84 6.68
N GLN A 106 22.07 -27.48 7.85
CA GLN A 106 21.36 -26.83 8.95
C GLN A 106 21.96 -25.45 9.22
N THR A 107 21.09 -24.45 9.40
CA THR A 107 21.52 -23.08 9.67
C THR A 107 20.62 -22.45 10.74
N LEU A 108 21.22 -21.76 11.69
CA LEU A 108 20.54 -20.88 12.63
C LEU A 108 20.83 -19.43 12.26
N SER A 109 19.79 -18.64 12.15
CA SER A 109 19.86 -17.19 11.99
C SER A 109 19.14 -16.54 13.16
N THR A 110 19.76 -15.56 13.80
CA THR A 110 19.14 -14.81 14.90
C THR A 110 19.51 -13.35 14.77
N GLY A 111 18.70 -12.47 15.32
CA GLY A 111 19.00 -11.04 15.26
C GLY A 111 18.14 -10.19 16.17
N LEU A 112 18.56 -8.92 16.23
CA LEU A 112 17.89 -7.84 16.93
C LEU A 112 17.70 -6.70 15.95
N LYS A 113 16.53 -6.07 15.98
CA LYS A 113 16.21 -4.90 15.16
C LYS A 113 15.53 -3.84 16.01
N PHE A 114 16.05 -2.64 15.95
CA PHE A 114 15.45 -1.49 16.59
C PHE A 114 15.07 -0.46 15.52
N ILE A 115 13.80 -0.02 15.54
CA ILE A 115 13.26 0.99 14.64
C ILE A 115 12.80 2.17 15.50
N SER A 116 13.24 3.38 15.17
CA SER A 116 12.71 4.62 15.73
C SER A 116 12.09 5.43 14.61
N HIS A 117 10.78 5.49 14.59
CA HIS A 117 9.99 6.21 13.59
C HIS A 117 9.36 7.46 14.22
N ARG A 118 9.62 8.64 13.63
CA ARG A 118 9.10 9.91 14.09
C ARG A 118 8.34 10.58 12.96
N ASN A 119 7.07 10.87 13.21
CA ASN A 119 6.20 11.61 12.32
C ASN A 119 5.80 12.94 12.96
N SER A 120 5.76 13.98 12.15
CA SER A 120 5.14 15.24 12.52
C SER A 120 4.19 15.68 11.42
N SER A 121 3.08 16.31 11.82
CA SER A 121 2.11 16.91 10.91
C SER A 121 1.69 18.25 11.47
N ASP A 122 1.79 19.28 10.63
CA ASP A 122 1.24 20.63 10.89
C ASP A 122 0.24 20.92 9.79
N SER A 123 -1.04 20.73 10.09
CA SER A 123 -2.17 20.96 9.18
C SER A 123 -2.94 22.18 9.62
N LYS A 124 -3.07 23.17 8.73
CA LYS A 124 -3.78 24.44 8.98
C LYS A 124 -4.96 24.52 8.04
N PHE A 125 -6.10 24.87 8.60
CA PHE A 125 -7.34 25.12 7.88
C PHE A 125 -7.68 26.60 7.93
N TYR A 126 -8.23 27.08 6.81
CA TYR A 126 -8.69 28.45 6.64
C TYR A 126 -10.07 28.39 5.99
N ASP A 127 -11.04 29.03 6.61
CA ASP A 127 -12.33 29.30 6.00
C ASP A 127 -12.17 30.48 5.03
N ILE A 128 -12.79 30.41 3.85
CA ILE A 128 -12.77 31.50 2.89
C ILE A 128 -14.09 32.25 2.99
N THR A 129 -14.04 33.45 3.55
CA THR A 129 -15.20 34.31 3.74
C THR A 129 -15.01 35.62 2.95
N GLY A 130 -15.89 35.89 1.99
CA GLY A 130 -15.77 37.08 1.12
C GLY A 130 -14.46 37.16 0.34
N GLY A 131 -13.87 35.98 -0.02
CA GLY A 131 -12.59 35.91 -0.69
C GLY A 131 -11.36 36.03 0.21
N THR A 132 -11.54 36.20 1.53
CA THR A 132 -10.45 36.32 2.50
C THR A 132 -10.28 34.98 3.25
N GLU A 133 -9.02 34.54 3.42
CA GLU A 133 -8.66 33.35 4.19
C GLU A 133 -8.61 33.68 5.68
N VAL A 134 -9.48 33.07 6.48
CA VAL A 134 -9.55 33.21 7.93
C VAL A 134 -9.10 31.91 8.58
N TYR A 135 -8.03 32.00 9.40
CA TYR A 135 -7.49 30.81 10.07
C TYR A 135 -8.54 30.20 11.03
N ASN A 136 -8.76 28.87 10.84
CA ASN A 136 -9.69 28.09 11.65
C ASN A 136 -8.91 27.17 12.59
N ALA A 137 -8.70 27.64 13.83
CA ALA A 137 -7.96 26.88 14.85
C ALA A 137 -8.66 25.56 15.24
N ALA A 138 -10.00 25.52 15.21
CA ALA A 138 -10.78 24.36 15.59
C ALA A 138 -10.62 23.20 14.57
N ASN A 139 -10.38 23.54 13.31
CA ASN A 139 -10.16 22.58 12.23
C ASN A 139 -8.67 22.36 11.91
N SER A 140 -7.76 23.03 12.61
CA SER A 140 -6.32 22.86 12.45
C SER A 140 -5.77 21.84 13.45
N VAL A 141 -4.76 21.09 13.04
CA VAL A 141 -4.11 20.10 13.91
C VAL A 141 -2.60 20.11 13.71
N ASN A 142 -1.86 20.12 14.83
CA ASN A 142 -0.42 19.91 14.84
C ASN A 142 -0.10 18.82 15.86
N TYR A 143 0.59 17.77 15.42
CA TYR A 143 0.99 16.68 16.30
C TYR A 143 2.38 16.14 15.97
N LYS A 144 2.97 15.47 16.95
CA LYS A 144 4.18 14.68 16.82
C LYS A 144 3.90 13.25 17.29
N ASN A 145 4.24 12.28 16.47
CA ASN A 145 4.19 10.86 16.80
C ASN A 145 5.61 10.30 16.86
N THR A 146 5.92 9.55 17.89
CA THR A 146 7.15 8.76 18.00
C THR A 146 6.76 7.32 18.25
N GLN A 147 7.21 6.44 17.39
CA GLN A 147 7.01 5.01 17.51
C GLN A 147 8.36 4.32 17.52
N SER A 148 8.63 3.56 18.58
CA SER A 148 9.85 2.76 18.73
C SER A 148 9.47 1.28 18.76
N ILE A 149 10.19 0.45 18.00
CA ILE A 149 9.94 -0.99 17.90
C ILE A 149 11.25 -1.71 18.16
N LEU A 150 11.24 -2.62 19.13
CA LEU A 150 12.31 -3.59 19.34
C LEU A 150 11.80 -4.95 18.87
N ALA A 151 12.55 -5.61 18.00
CA ALA A 151 12.25 -6.93 17.52
C ALA A 151 13.44 -7.87 17.76
N GLU A 152 13.14 -9.04 18.29
CA GLU A 152 14.06 -10.16 18.50
C GLU A 152 13.56 -11.35 17.68
N TYR A 153 14.45 -12.01 16.96
CA TYR A 153 14.04 -13.12 16.10
C TYR A 153 15.09 -14.21 16.01
N ALA A 154 14.58 -15.42 15.79
CA ALA A 154 15.37 -16.59 15.46
C ALA A 154 14.69 -17.41 14.37
N GLU A 155 15.45 -17.89 13.41
CA GLU A 155 15.03 -18.78 12.36
C GLU A 155 15.97 -19.97 12.28
N TYR A 156 15.42 -21.18 12.28
CA TYR A 156 16.11 -22.41 12.00
C TYR A 156 15.73 -22.90 10.63
N SER A 157 16.70 -23.26 9.81
CA SER A 157 16.51 -23.87 8.49
C SER A 157 17.27 -25.18 8.35
N ALA A 158 16.67 -26.17 7.71
CA ALA A 158 17.26 -27.45 7.43
C ALA A 158 16.96 -27.89 5.99
N THR A 159 17.96 -28.47 5.32
CA THR A 159 17.83 -29.07 4.01
C THR A 159 18.20 -30.54 4.10
N MET A 160 17.26 -31.41 3.77
CA MET A 160 17.38 -32.89 3.81
C MET A 160 17.08 -33.46 2.42
N GLY A 161 18.11 -33.61 1.61
CA GLY A 161 17.95 -34.02 0.23
C GLY A 161 17.11 -33.03 -0.59
N LYS A 162 15.92 -33.44 -1.03
CA LYS A 162 14.97 -32.60 -1.78
C LYS A 162 14.05 -31.75 -0.90
N LEU A 163 14.02 -32.02 0.38
CA LEU A 163 13.16 -31.31 1.34
C LEU A 163 13.94 -30.20 2.05
N GLY A 164 13.41 -28.99 1.99
CA GLY A 164 13.82 -27.84 2.79
C GLY A 164 12.75 -27.51 3.81
N ALA A 165 13.15 -27.18 5.03
CA ALA A 165 12.26 -26.74 6.11
C ALA A 165 12.83 -25.52 6.79
N LYS A 166 11.95 -24.57 7.17
CA LYS A 166 12.28 -23.39 7.98
C LYS A 166 11.24 -23.20 9.06
N ALA A 167 11.66 -22.79 10.23
CA ALA A 167 10.78 -22.33 11.30
C ALA A 167 11.38 -21.07 11.94
N GLY A 168 10.60 -20.04 12.06
CA GLY A 168 11.00 -18.75 12.59
C GLY A 168 10.04 -18.26 13.66
N LEU A 169 10.59 -17.55 14.62
CA LEU A 169 9.85 -16.89 15.68
C LEU A 169 10.43 -15.48 15.86
N ARG A 170 9.54 -14.49 15.87
CA ARG A 170 9.90 -13.09 16.11
C ARG A 170 9.01 -12.53 17.21
N TYR A 171 9.61 -11.91 18.19
CA TYR A 171 8.90 -11.11 19.18
C TYR A 171 9.14 -9.64 18.89
N GLU A 172 8.07 -8.84 18.87
CA GLU A 172 8.12 -7.41 18.67
C GLU A 172 7.46 -6.69 19.84
N HIS A 173 8.16 -5.70 20.38
CA HIS A 173 7.60 -4.76 21.34
C HIS A 173 7.59 -3.36 20.76
N THR A 174 6.42 -2.70 20.81
CA THR A 174 6.20 -1.35 20.27
C THR A 174 5.84 -0.40 21.39
N TRP A 175 6.51 0.74 21.40
CA TRP A 175 6.15 1.91 22.21
C TRP A 175 5.72 3.02 21.26
N GLU A 176 4.56 3.56 21.50
CA GLU A 176 4.01 4.66 20.70
C GLU A 176 3.62 5.82 21.63
N LYS A 177 4.00 7.03 21.23
CA LYS A 177 3.68 8.27 21.92
C LYS A 177 3.24 9.31 20.91
N VAL A 178 2.03 9.84 21.10
CA VAL A 178 1.49 10.95 20.30
C VAL A 178 1.28 12.14 21.21
N ASN A 179 1.79 13.31 20.76
CA ASN A 179 1.59 14.58 21.43
C ASN A 179 0.93 15.54 20.45
N PHE A 180 -0.21 16.11 20.84
CA PHE A 180 -0.91 17.16 20.11
C PHE A 180 -0.44 18.53 20.60
N ILE A 181 -0.08 19.42 19.66
CA ILE A 181 0.39 20.78 19.94
C ILE A 181 -0.77 21.76 19.68
N VAL A 182 -1.55 21.52 18.63
CA VAL A 182 -2.74 22.28 18.25
C VAL A 182 -3.83 21.30 17.84
N GLY A 183 -5.09 21.60 18.15
CA GLY A 183 -6.25 20.80 17.79
C GLY A 183 -6.88 20.07 18.98
N SER A 184 -7.97 19.38 18.74
CA SER A 184 -8.80 18.71 19.75
C SER A 184 -8.33 17.30 20.14
N GLY A 185 -7.19 16.84 19.64
CA GLY A 185 -6.64 15.54 20.00
C GLY A 185 -6.05 15.53 21.40
N ALA A 186 -6.21 14.42 22.12
CA ALA A 186 -5.56 14.20 23.42
C ALA A 186 -4.26 13.42 23.24
N ASP A 187 -3.23 13.81 23.99
CA ASP A 187 -1.98 13.06 24.07
C ASP A 187 -2.25 11.64 24.52
N PHE A 188 -1.60 10.66 23.89
CA PHE A 188 -1.73 9.28 24.28
C PHE A 188 -0.41 8.51 24.15
N LYS A 189 -0.33 7.41 24.88
CA LYS A 189 0.77 6.45 24.80
C LYS A 189 0.20 5.04 24.68
N LYS A 190 0.81 4.22 23.84
CA LYS A 190 0.46 2.80 23.67
C LYS A 190 1.70 1.94 23.74
N ASN A 191 1.55 0.77 24.36
CA ASN A 191 2.57 -0.27 24.39
C ASN A 191 1.89 -1.59 24.03
N TYR A 192 2.50 -2.37 23.16
CA TYR A 192 2.03 -3.71 22.85
C TYR A 192 3.17 -4.61 22.40
N GLY A 193 3.07 -5.88 22.81
CA GLY A 193 3.95 -6.95 22.39
C GLY A 193 3.23 -7.92 21.47
N SER A 194 3.95 -8.51 20.53
CA SER A 194 3.41 -9.49 19.60
C SER A 194 4.44 -10.56 19.27
N LEU A 195 3.99 -11.81 19.31
CA LEU A 195 4.73 -12.96 18.85
C LEU A 195 4.30 -13.27 17.42
N VAL A 196 5.26 -13.40 16.50
CA VAL A 196 5.05 -13.51 15.05
C VAL A 196 5.75 -14.79 14.57
N PRO A 197 5.05 -15.93 14.53
CA PRO A 197 5.59 -17.19 14.02
C PRO A 197 5.55 -17.25 12.50
N SER A 198 6.50 -18.00 11.93
CA SER A 198 6.55 -18.38 10.52
C SER A 198 7.07 -19.79 10.35
N ALA A 199 6.61 -20.49 9.31
CA ALA A 199 7.10 -21.80 8.94
C ALA A 199 7.02 -21.98 7.43
N SER A 200 7.96 -22.71 6.84
CA SER A 200 7.88 -23.10 5.44
C SER A 200 8.48 -24.47 5.21
N LEU A 201 7.85 -25.20 4.29
CA LEU A 201 8.36 -26.46 3.73
C LEU A 201 8.51 -26.28 2.23
N SER A 202 9.59 -26.74 1.66
CA SER A 202 9.82 -26.73 0.23
C SER A 202 10.28 -28.11 -0.24
N TYR A 203 9.72 -28.59 -1.33
CA TYR A 203 10.10 -29.86 -1.91
C TYR A 203 10.50 -29.67 -3.38
N ASN A 204 11.75 -30.00 -3.66
CA ASN A 204 12.30 -29.95 -5.01
C ASN A 204 11.98 -31.25 -5.73
N ILE A 205 10.94 -31.27 -6.59
CA ILE A 205 10.47 -32.47 -7.30
C ILE A 205 11.50 -32.88 -8.33
N SER A 206 11.96 -31.91 -9.14
CA SER A 206 12.98 -32.11 -10.18
C SER A 206 13.68 -30.77 -10.49
N GLY A 207 14.71 -30.79 -11.32
CA GLY A 207 15.37 -29.56 -11.75
C GLY A 207 14.36 -28.57 -12.39
N GLY A 208 14.04 -27.49 -11.70
CA GLY A 208 13.10 -26.47 -12.15
C GLY A 208 11.65 -26.63 -11.68
N VAL A 209 11.32 -27.70 -10.92
CA VAL A 209 9.98 -27.91 -10.34
C VAL A 209 10.07 -27.91 -8.82
N ASN A 210 9.42 -26.96 -8.16
CA ASN A 210 9.41 -26.80 -6.71
C ASN A 210 7.98 -26.63 -6.20
N LEU A 211 7.67 -27.30 -5.09
CA LEU A 211 6.43 -27.14 -4.32
C LEU A 211 6.77 -26.59 -2.95
N GLY A 212 6.07 -25.55 -2.51
CA GLY A 212 6.25 -24.91 -1.22
C GLY A 212 4.96 -24.80 -0.44
N LEU A 213 5.00 -25.07 0.87
CA LEU A 213 3.93 -24.78 1.81
C LEU A 213 4.47 -23.75 2.80
N ASN A 214 3.78 -22.63 2.93
CA ASN A 214 4.21 -21.54 3.80
C ASN A 214 3.09 -21.16 4.78
N TYR A 215 3.49 -20.85 5.99
CA TYR A 215 2.66 -20.19 6.99
C TYR A 215 3.41 -18.97 7.52
N ASN A 216 2.75 -17.84 7.59
CA ASN A 216 3.25 -16.67 8.29
C ASN A 216 2.11 -15.91 8.98
N MET A 217 2.39 -15.41 10.15
CA MET A 217 1.58 -14.39 10.79
C MET A 217 2.16 -13.02 10.45
N ARG A 218 1.29 -12.05 10.22
CA ARG A 218 1.64 -10.64 10.03
C ARG A 218 0.89 -9.79 11.04
N ILE A 219 1.56 -8.77 11.53
CA ILE A 219 0.94 -7.74 12.35
C ILE A 219 0.90 -6.43 11.56
N SER A 220 -0.22 -5.73 11.68
CA SER A 220 -0.38 -4.40 11.10
C SER A 220 -0.77 -3.44 12.23
N ARG A 221 0.00 -2.38 12.36
CA ARG A 221 -0.23 -1.35 13.38
C ARG A 221 -1.16 -0.30 12.82
N PRO A 222 -2.14 0.20 13.59
CA PRO A 222 -2.91 1.34 13.13
C PRO A 222 -1.99 2.54 12.97
N GLY A 223 -1.99 3.13 11.79
CA GLY A 223 -1.25 4.36 11.53
C GLY A 223 -1.89 5.56 12.24
N ILE A 224 -1.14 6.65 12.33
CA ILE A 224 -1.60 7.85 13.03
C ILE A 224 -2.93 8.39 12.48
N SER A 225 -3.19 8.26 11.19
CA SER A 225 -4.46 8.66 10.57
C SER A 225 -5.66 7.85 11.08
N TYR A 226 -5.44 6.59 11.48
CA TYR A 226 -6.47 5.76 12.09
C TYR A 226 -6.68 6.06 13.58
N LEU A 227 -5.62 6.49 14.26
CA LEU A 227 -5.64 6.77 15.70
C LEU A 227 -6.00 8.22 16.02
N ASN A 228 -5.80 9.15 15.08
CA ASN A 228 -6.01 10.56 15.31
C ASN A 228 -7.50 10.90 15.50
N PRO A 229 -7.95 11.28 16.70
CA PRO A 229 -9.35 11.60 16.97
C PRO A 229 -9.80 12.95 16.37
N TYR A 230 -8.89 13.66 15.68
CA TYR A 230 -9.25 14.88 14.98
C TYR A 230 -10.39 14.65 14.00
N ILE A 231 -11.42 15.46 14.07
CA ILE A 231 -12.60 15.38 13.20
C ILE A 231 -12.35 16.25 11.97
N ASP A 232 -12.21 15.62 10.81
CA ASP A 232 -12.20 16.36 9.55
C ASP A 232 -13.62 16.85 9.24
N ARG A 233 -13.78 18.18 9.28
CA ARG A 233 -15.02 18.90 9.00
C ARG A 233 -15.00 19.61 7.65
N SER A 234 -14.09 19.23 6.77
CA SER A 234 -14.00 19.79 5.41
C SER A 234 -15.26 19.53 4.58
N ASN A 235 -16.03 18.51 4.97
CA ASN A 235 -17.38 18.29 4.49
C ASN A 235 -18.33 18.23 5.71
N PRO A 236 -19.18 19.22 5.91
CA PRO A 236 -20.03 19.28 7.10
C PRO A 236 -21.11 18.17 7.16
N THR A 237 -21.37 17.52 6.04
CA THR A 237 -22.34 16.40 5.96
C THR A 237 -21.67 15.04 6.12
N VAL A 238 -20.33 15.00 6.06
CA VAL A 238 -19.54 13.76 6.21
C VAL A 238 -18.34 14.05 7.11
N LEU A 239 -18.42 13.64 8.35
CA LEU A 239 -17.31 13.77 9.31
C LEU A 239 -16.46 12.51 9.27
N SER A 240 -15.14 12.69 9.27
CA SER A 240 -14.17 11.59 9.32
C SER A 240 -13.19 11.80 10.45
N TYR A 241 -12.94 10.77 11.27
CA TYR A 241 -12.02 10.81 12.40
C TYR A 241 -11.45 9.44 12.72
N GLY A 242 -10.27 9.44 13.31
CA GLY A 242 -9.62 8.23 13.80
C GLY A 242 -10.20 7.74 15.13
N ASN A 243 -9.73 6.57 15.55
CA ASN A 243 -10.09 5.93 16.81
C ASN A 243 -8.82 5.60 17.61
N PRO A 244 -8.52 6.31 18.70
CA PRO A 244 -7.34 6.05 19.51
C PRO A 244 -7.38 4.70 20.25
N ASP A 245 -8.53 4.03 20.33
CA ASP A 245 -8.67 2.74 21.01
C ASP A 245 -8.32 1.53 20.14
N LEU A 246 -7.91 1.75 18.90
CA LEU A 246 -7.51 0.67 18.00
C LEU A 246 -6.35 -0.14 18.57
N SER A 247 -6.42 -1.46 18.40
CA SER A 247 -5.35 -2.41 18.67
C SER A 247 -4.66 -2.84 17.36
N ILE A 248 -3.52 -3.53 17.50
CA ILE A 248 -2.85 -4.13 16.36
C ILE A 248 -3.72 -5.18 15.69
N GLU A 249 -3.67 -5.21 14.37
CA GLU A 249 -4.29 -6.26 13.56
C GLU A 249 -3.33 -7.43 13.40
N LYS A 250 -3.83 -8.67 13.54
CA LYS A 250 -3.09 -9.90 13.32
C LYS A 250 -3.74 -10.68 12.19
N SER A 251 -2.98 -10.97 11.15
CA SER A 251 -3.42 -11.80 10.03
C SER A 251 -2.55 -13.04 9.88
N HIS A 252 -3.18 -14.15 9.61
CA HIS A 252 -2.54 -15.44 9.35
C HIS A 252 -2.65 -15.75 7.88
N ASN A 253 -1.56 -16.20 7.28
CA ASN A 253 -1.51 -16.57 5.87
C ASN A 253 -0.93 -17.96 5.73
N VAL A 254 -1.66 -18.84 5.06
CA VAL A 254 -1.19 -20.17 4.63
C VAL A 254 -1.18 -20.18 3.12
N SER A 255 -0.12 -20.65 2.48
CA SER A 255 -0.05 -20.72 1.03
C SER A 255 0.66 -21.96 0.54
N LEU A 256 0.12 -22.55 -0.51
CA LEU A 256 0.74 -23.58 -1.33
C LEU A 256 1.26 -22.92 -2.60
N VAL A 257 2.56 -23.04 -2.87
CA VAL A 257 3.24 -22.40 -4.00
C VAL A 257 3.81 -23.47 -4.91
N PHE A 258 3.48 -23.40 -6.17
CA PHE A 258 4.04 -24.25 -7.21
C PHE A 258 4.87 -23.39 -8.17
N ASN A 259 6.13 -23.75 -8.34
CA ASN A 259 7.06 -23.11 -9.27
C ASN A 259 7.48 -24.11 -10.35
N TYR A 260 7.39 -23.67 -11.59
CA TYR A 260 7.94 -24.37 -12.73
C TYR A 260 8.85 -23.45 -13.53
N PHE A 261 10.08 -23.87 -13.74
CA PHE A 261 11.09 -23.08 -14.43
C PHE A 261 11.79 -23.90 -15.50
N THR A 262 11.82 -23.36 -16.71
CA THR A 262 12.69 -23.78 -17.80
C THR A 262 13.29 -22.54 -18.48
N PRO A 263 14.31 -22.66 -19.34
CA PRO A 263 14.86 -21.53 -20.08
C PRO A 263 13.84 -20.75 -20.93
N LYS A 264 12.74 -21.42 -21.36
CA LYS A 264 11.70 -20.82 -22.19
C LYS A 264 10.43 -20.47 -21.45
N PHE A 265 10.16 -21.11 -20.30
CA PHE A 265 8.90 -20.96 -19.61
C PHE A 265 9.10 -20.92 -18.10
N MET A 266 8.55 -19.90 -17.47
CA MET A 266 8.50 -19.75 -16.02
C MET A 266 7.03 -19.59 -15.60
N MET A 267 6.64 -20.35 -14.59
CA MET A 267 5.31 -20.28 -14.00
C MET A 267 5.42 -20.33 -12.48
N ASN A 268 4.72 -19.43 -11.82
CA ASN A 268 4.47 -19.45 -10.39
C ASN A 268 2.97 -19.48 -10.17
N MET A 269 2.49 -20.43 -9.38
CA MET A 269 1.08 -20.52 -8.95
C MET A 269 1.03 -20.55 -7.44
N THR A 270 0.13 -19.78 -6.86
CA THR A 270 -0.08 -19.73 -5.41
C THR A 270 -1.56 -19.93 -5.11
N LEU A 271 -1.86 -20.89 -4.25
CA LEU A 271 -3.15 -21.04 -3.61
C LEU A 271 -2.95 -20.62 -2.14
N GLY A 272 -3.67 -19.62 -1.69
CA GLY A 272 -3.50 -19.04 -0.38
C GLY A 272 -4.80 -18.91 0.38
N GLU A 273 -4.68 -18.89 1.70
CA GLU A 273 -5.73 -18.56 2.64
C GLU A 273 -5.20 -17.52 3.60
N ALA A 274 -5.85 -16.35 3.67
CA ALA A 274 -5.54 -15.29 4.62
C ALA A 274 -6.75 -15.05 5.53
N PHE A 275 -6.54 -15.00 6.86
CA PHE A 275 -7.61 -14.72 7.79
C PHE A 275 -7.15 -13.83 8.95
N ALA A 276 -8.07 -13.00 9.41
CA ALA A 276 -7.90 -12.12 10.55
C ALA A 276 -9.21 -12.03 11.35
N ASN A 277 -9.11 -11.99 12.69
CA ASN A 277 -10.27 -11.92 13.57
C ASN A 277 -10.52 -10.53 14.15
N ASN A 278 -9.56 -9.62 14.03
CA ASN A 278 -9.62 -8.27 14.58
C ASN A 278 -9.12 -7.23 13.58
N GLN A 279 -9.47 -7.41 12.32
CA GLN A 279 -9.06 -6.49 11.26
C GLN A 279 -9.63 -5.10 11.53
N ILE A 280 -8.78 -4.11 11.34
CA ILE A 280 -9.17 -2.71 11.39
C ILE A 280 -9.89 -2.38 10.08
N GLU A 281 -11.12 -1.93 10.22
CA GLU A 281 -11.93 -1.52 9.07
C GLU A 281 -12.52 -0.15 9.31
N GLN A 282 -12.63 0.61 8.24
CA GLN A 282 -13.40 1.84 8.22
C GLN A 282 -14.88 1.50 8.15
N TYR A 283 -15.69 2.17 8.95
CA TYR A 283 -17.14 2.05 8.89
C TYR A 283 -17.81 3.39 9.05
N SER A 284 -18.99 3.49 8.50
CA SER A 284 -19.78 4.71 8.54
C SER A 284 -21.13 4.45 9.21
N PHE A 285 -21.65 5.48 9.85
CA PHE A 285 -22.97 5.49 10.48
C PHE A 285 -23.55 6.89 10.48
N MET A 286 -24.89 6.98 10.46
CA MET A 286 -25.58 8.28 10.55
C MET A 286 -25.70 8.71 12.02
N ASN A 287 -25.38 9.96 12.28
CA ASN A 287 -25.72 10.66 13.53
C ASN A 287 -26.55 11.90 13.19
N GLY A 288 -27.87 11.79 13.33
CA GLY A 288 -28.78 12.76 12.76
C GLY A 288 -28.67 12.79 11.22
N THR A 289 -28.39 13.96 10.65
CA THR A 289 -28.23 14.17 9.20
C THR A 289 -26.76 14.10 8.75
N VAL A 290 -25.84 13.77 9.65
CA VAL A 290 -24.39 13.76 9.38
C VAL A 290 -23.89 12.32 9.31
N LEU A 291 -23.25 11.98 8.20
CA LEU A 291 -22.55 10.70 8.03
C LEU A 291 -21.23 10.76 8.78
N ASN A 292 -21.06 9.92 9.78
CA ASN A 292 -19.81 9.78 10.52
C ASN A 292 -19.02 8.59 9.98
N THR A 293 -17.73 8.76 9.79
CA THR A 293 -16.83 7.71 9.32
C THR A 293 -15.65 7.59 10.28
N THR A 294 -15.42 6.39 10.80
CA THR A 294 -14.35 6.10 11.74
C THR A 294 -13.82 4.67 11.55
N TYR A 295 -12.95 4.22 12.44
CA TYR A 295 -12.25 2.94 12.35
C TYR A 295 -12.50 2.08 13.60
N GLY A 296 -12.49 0.75 13.42
CA GLY A 296 -12.62 -0.20 14.52
C GLY A 296 -11.95 -1.54 14.20
N ASN A 297 -11.49 -2.24 15.25
CA ASN A 297 -11.09 -3.64 15.17
C ASN A 297 -12.34 -4.54 15.23
N ILE A 298 -13.20 -4.44 14.24
CA ILE A 298 -14.58 -4.96 14.28
C ILE A 298 -14.84 -6.04 13.22
N VAL A 299 -13.84 -6.39 12.43
CA VAL A 299 -14.00 -7.28 11.29
C VAL A 299 -13.29 -8.61 11.50
N ARG A 300 -13.98 -9.68 11.19
CA ARG A 300 -13.41 -10.97 10.83
C ARG A 300 -13.38 -11.08 9.32
N SER A 301 -12.23 -11.36 8.78
CA SER A 301 -12.06 -11.56 7.34
C SER A 301 -11.40 -12.88 7.03
N ARG A 302 -11.82 -13.46 5.92
CA ARG A 302 -11.24 -14.66 5.33
C ARG A 302 -11.14 -14.47 3.83
N TRP A 303 -9.97 -14.71 3.29
CA TRP A 303 -9.68 -14.56 1.87
C TRP A 303 -9.01 -15.79 1.33
N THR A 304 -9.67 -16.50 0.42
CA THR A 304 -9.07 -17.57 -0.36
C THR A 304 -8.59 -16.98 -1.67
N ASN A 305 -7.31 -17.12 -1.95
CA ASN A 305 -6.62 -16.52 -3.08
C ASN A 305 -6.03 -17.59 -3.99
N PHE A 306 -6.25 -17.46 -5.28
CA PHE A 306 -5.48 -18.14 -6.31
C PHE A 306 -4.82 -17.09 -7.20
N SER A 307 -3.50 -17.16 -7.33
CA SER A 307 -2.74 -16.26 -8.20
C SER A 307 -1.76 -17.03 -9.07
N THR A 308 -1.50 -16.49 -10.25
CA THR A 308 -0.54 -17.06 -11.19
C THR A 308 0.28 -15.98 -11.87
N PHE A 309 1.56 -16.26 -12.06
CA PHE A 309 2.44 -15.50 -12.92
C PHE A 309 3.07 -16.47 -13.94
N MET A 310 2.99 -16.12 -15.20
CA MET A 310 3.59 -16.89 -16.29
C MET A 310 4.43 -15.98 -17.18
N ASN A 311 5.57 -16.49 -17.61
CA ASN A 311 6.44 -15.81 -18.57
C ASN A 311 6.92 -16.85 -19.58
N TYR A 312 6.55 -16.66 -20.84
CA TYR A 312 6.86 -17.58 -21.93
C TYR A 312 7.64 -16.89 -23.04
N ALA A 313 8.87 -17.32 -23.26
CA ALA A 313 9.67 -16.95 -24.41
C ALA A 313 9.29 -17.80 -25.63
N VAL A 314 8.30 -17.32 -26.39
CA VAL A 314 7.82 -17.97 -27.63
C VAL A 314 8.96 -18.12 -28.61
N THR A 315 9.74 -17.05 -28.75
CA THR A 315 11.00 -17.01 -29.49
C THR A 315 12.04 -16.25 -28.66
N PRO A 316 13.33 -16.24 -29.02
CA PRO A 316 14.31 -15.35 -28.37
C PRO A 316 13.97 -13.87 -28.44
N LYS A 317 13.06 -13.48 -29.34
CA LYS A 317 12.66 -12.09 -29.59
C LYS A 317 11.24 -11.77 -29.14
N THR A 318 10.43 -12.80 -28.83
CA THR A 318 9.02 -12.65 -28.48
C THR A 318 8.76 -13.27 -27.13
N ARG A 319 8.21 -12.49 -26.20
CA ARG A 319 7.87 -12.91 -24.84
C ARG A 319 6.44 -12.56 -24.50
N ILE A 320 5.73 -13.49 -23.88
CA ILE A 320 4.37 -13.30 -23.37
C ILE A 320 4.42 -13.43 -21.85
N MET A 321 3.80 -12.51 -21.16
CA MET A 321 3.66 -12.49 -19.70
C MET A 321 2.18 -12.48 -19.33
N LEU A 322 1.80 -13.32 -18.39
CA LEU A 322 0.47 -13.32 -17.78
C LEU A 322 0.64 -13.20 -16.28
N ASN A 323 -0.08 -12.24 -15.69
CA ASN A 323 -0.22 -12.10 -14.24
C ASN A 323 -1.71 -12.03 -13.95
N GLY A 324 -2.19 -12.86 -13.05
CA GLY A 324 -3.60 -12.85 -12.70
C GLY A 324 -3.87 -13.51 -11.36
N GLY A 325 -5.03 -13.19 -10.82
CA GLY A 325 -5.50 -13.76 -9.57
C GLY A 325 -7.00 -13.67 -9.43
N VAL A 326 -7.53 -14.58 -8.63
CA VAL A 326 -8.92 -14.63 -8.23
C VAL A 326 -8.96 -14.81 -6.72
N ASP A 327 -9.70 -13.96 -6.03
CA ASP A 327 -9.90 -14.02 -4.60
C ASP A 327 -11.38 -14.23 -4.30
N TYR A 328 -11.67 -15.08 -3.33
CA TYR A 328 -12.97 -15.15 -2.69
C TYR A 328 -12.84 -14.61 -1.28
N GLY A 329 -13.56 -13.52 -0.98
CA GLY A 329 -13.56 -12.86 0.32
C GLY A 329 -14.84 -13.10 1.09
N ASP A 330 -14.71 -13.27 2.40
CA ASP A 330 -15.78 -13.29 3.38
C ASP A 330 -15.40 -12.31 4.51
N ILE A 331 -16.16 -11.24 4.65
CA ILE A 331 -15.91 -10.14 5.57
C ILE A 331 -17.13 -9.95 6.45
N ARG A 332 -16.99 -10.05 7.77
CA ARG A 332 -18.09 -10.00 8.73
C ARG A 332 -17.79 -9.08 9.90
N SER A 333 -18.81 -8.36 10.33
CA SER A 333 -18.81 -7.63 11.60
C SER A 333 -20.05 -7.93 12.40
N GLU A 334 -19.89 -8.63 13.51
CA GLU A 334 -20.98 -8.88 14.44
C GLU A 334 -21.45 -7.56 15.09
N LYS A 335 -20.54 -6.62 15.33
CA LYS A 335 -20.84 -5.32 15.93
C LYS A 335 -21.79 -4.47 15.08
N LEU A 336 -21.67 -4.54 13.76
CA LEU A 336 -22.48 -3.78 12.81
C LEU A 336 -23.61 -4.61 12.22
N GLY A 337 -23.66 -5.93 12.44
CA GLY A 337 -24.59 -6.84 11.77
C GLY A 337 -24.33 -6.95 10.26
N GLU A 338 -23.12 -6.64 9.80
CA GLU A 338 -22.77 -6.57 8.38
C GLU A 338 -22.01 -7.82 7.93
N HIS A 339 -22.33 -8.29 6.73
CA HIS A 339 -21.68 -9.41 6.08
C HIS A 339 -21.59 -9.19 4.58
N ASN A 340 -20.37 -9.13 4.06
CA ASN A 340 -20.12 -9.02 2.63
C ASN A 340 -19.18 -10.15 2.16
N PHE A 341 -19.52 -10.78 1.05
CA PHE A 341 -18.73 -11.89 0.49
C PHE A 341 -18.78 -11.90 -1.02
N GLY A 342 -17.85 -12.62 -1.62
CA GLY A 342 -17.85 -12.89 -3.06
C GLY A 342 -16.49 -12.76 -3.71
N TRP A 343 -16.49 -12.83 -5.02
CA TRP A 343 -15.31 -12.88 -5.86
C TRP A 343 -14.80 -11.50 -6.24
N GLN A 344 -13.48 -11.40 -6.34
CA GLN A 344 -12.75 -10.34 -7.02
C GLN A 344 -11.62 -10.97 -7.84
N ALA A 345 -11.21 -10.32 -8.92
CA ALA A 345 -10.19 -10.84 -9.80
C ALA A 345 -9.36 -9.72 -10.42
N ASN A 346 -8.14 -10.06 -10.80
CA ASN A 346 -7.30 -9.25 -11.66
C ASN A 346 -6.69 -10.13 -12.76
N ALA A 347 -6.42 -9.52 -13.91
CA ALA A 347 -5.70 -10.18 -14.99
C ALA A 347 -4.96 -9.14 -15.83
N PHE A 348 -3.69 -9.42 -16.11
CA PHE A 348 -2.80 -8.58 -16.90
C PHE A 348 -2.03 -9.44 -17.89
N LEU A 349 -2.08 -9.07 -19.15
CA LEU A 349 -1.37 -9.71 -20.25
C LEU A 349 -0.34 -8.73 -20.80
N GLY A 350 0.90 -9.18 -20.90
CA GLY A 350 2.01 -8.47 -21.52
C GLY A 350 2.55 -9.22 -22.74
N VAL A 351 2.86 -8.50 -23.79
CA VAL A 351 3.56 -9.03 -24.97
C VAL A 351 4.74 -8.11 -25.25
N GLN A 352 5.92 -8.70 -25.36
CA GLN A 352 7.14 -8.00 -25.74
C GLN A 352 7.69 -8.58 -27.03
N GLN A 353 8.00 -7.71 -27.98
CA GLN A 353 8.62 -8.07 -29.25
C GLN A 353 9.86 -7.22 -29.49
N THR A 354 10.99 -7.88 -29.68
CA THR A 354 12.25 -7.24 -30.10
C THR A 354 12.37 -7.34 -31.61
N PHE A 355 12.48 -6.19 -32.26
CA PHE A 355 12.74 -6.08 -33.69
C PHE A 355 14.24 -5.84 -33.97
N PRO A 356 14.69 -5.92 -35.22
CA PRO A 356 16.02 -5.47 -35.63
C PRO A 356 16.30 -4.04 -35.12
N TRP A 357 17.58 -3.63 -35.11
CA TRP A 357 18.06 -2.29 -34.70
C TRP A 357 17.75 -1.90 -33.26
N LYS A 358 17.63 -2.90 -32.35
CA LYS A 358 17.32 -2.65 -30.92
C LYS A 358 16.02 -1.89 -30.69
N LEU A 359 15.05 -2.12 -31.55
CA LEU A 359 13.69 -1.61 -31.37
C LEU A 359 12.87 -2.64 -30.57
N ASN A 360 12.31 -2.24 -29.46
CA ASN A 360 11.47 -3.05 -28.60
C ASN A 360 10.06 -2.48 -28.56
N TRP A 361 9.09 -3.33 -28.79
CA TRP A 361 7.68 -3.00 -28.63
C TRP A 361 7.08 -3.86 -27.53
N SER A 362 6.44 -3.23 -26.58
CA SER A 362 5.70 -3.92 -25.53
C SER A 362 4.27 -3.41 -25.47
N ILE A 363 3.36 -4.36 -25.36
CA ILE A 363 1.94 -4.13 -25.09
C ILE A 363 1.66 -4.71 -23.72
N PHE A 364 0.91 -3.98 -22.92
CA PHE A 364 0.43 -4.43 -21.63
C PHE A 364 -1.03 -4.03 -21.48
N MET A 365 -1.90 -5.01 -21.21
CA MET A 365 -3.32 -4.77 -21.00
C MET A 365 -3.85 -5.57 -19.83
N GLY A 366 -4.86 -5.07 -19.19
CA GLY A 366 -5.51 -5.78 -18.12
C GLY A 366 -6.36 -4.90 -17.24
N GLY A 367 -6.74 -5.47 -16.11
CA GLY A 367 -7.57 -4.76 -15.16
C GLY A 367 -7.86 -5.58 -13.92
N LEU A 368 -8.61 -4.97 -13.04
CA LEU A 368 -9.13 -5.58 -11.82
C LEU A 368 -10.63 -5.31 -11.69
N THR A 369 -11.32 -6.24 -11.07
CA THR A 369 -12.73 -6.12 -10.72
C THR A 369 -12.92 -5.25 -9.49
N LYS A 370 -14.16 -5.16 -9.01
CA LYS A 370 -14.51 -4.46 -7.77
C LYS A 370 -13.76 -5.06 -6.58
N LYS A 371 -13.16 -4.20 -5.74
CA LYS A 371 -12.59 -4.59 -4.45
C LYS A 371 -13.67 -4.48 -3.38
N ARG A 372 -13.89 -5.53 -2.62
CA ARG A 372 -14.91 -5.59 -1.57
C ARG A 372 -14.39 -4.99 -0.26
N SER A 373 -15.29 -4.34 0.46
CA SER A 373 -15.14 -3.87 1.84
C SER A 373 -16.33 -4.34 2.67
N LEU A 374 -16.30 -4.16 3.98
CA LEU A 374 -17.41 -4.60 4.85
C LEU A 374 -18.76 -4.02 4.39
N GLN A 375 -18.84 -2.73 4.18
CA GLN A 375 -20.08 -2.01 3.85
C GLN A 375 -20.21 -1.70 2.35
N GLY A 376 -19.57 -2.47 1.45
CA GLY A 376 -19.74 -2.22 0.03
C GLY A 376 -18.59 -2.65 -0.86
N TYR A 377 -18.25 -1.81 -1.83
CA TYR A 377 -17.12 -2.06 -2.75
C TYR A 377 -16.55 -0.77 -3.32
N SER A 378 -15.29 -0.81 -3.71
CA SER A 378 -14.66 0.16 -4.61
C SER A 378 -14.55 -0.42 -6.01
N GLY A 379 -14.72 0.42 -7.03
CA GLY A 379 -14.69 -0.01 -8.43
C GLY A 379 -13.33 -0.52 -8.88
N GLY A 380 -13.36 -1.44 -9.83
CA GLY A 380 -12.20 -1.84 -10.57
C GLY A 380 -11.80 -0.83 -11.66
N PHE A 381 -10.68 -1.09 -12.29
CA PHE A 381 -10.26 -0.36 -13.47
C PHE A 381 -9.67 -1.32 -14.51
N ASN A 382 -9.57 -0.85 -15.74
CA ASN A 382 -8.87 -1.52 -16.82
C ASN A 382 -7.94 -0.55 -17.53
N MET A 383 -6.91 -1.07 -18.17
CA MET A 383 -5.92 -0.25 -18.85
C MET A 383 -5.28 -1.00 -20.02
N PHE A 384 -4.83 -0.20 -20.99
CA PHE A 384 -3.97 -0.61 -22.07
C PHE A 384 -2.77 0.32 -22.15
N THR A 385 -1.59 -0.27 -22.30
CA THR A 385 -0.34 0.48 -22.50
C THR A 385 0.40 -0.12 -23.68
N SER A 386 0.89 0.74 -24.57
CA SER A 386 1.78 0.37 -25.65
C SER A 386 3.05 1.21 -25.54
N THR A 387 4.19 0.56 -25.50
CA THR A 387 5.49 1.23 -25.37
C THR A 387 6.41 0.80 -26.49
N LEU A 388 6.92 1.78 -27.24
CA LEU A 388 7.94 1.57 -28.25
C LEU A 388 9.25 2.19 -27.75
N SER A 389 10.31 1.40 -27.62
CA SER A 389 11.60 1.86 -27.14
C SER A 389 12.73 1.48 -28.07
N LYS A 390 13.70 2.37 -28.23
CA LYS A 390 14.87 2.15 -29.05
C LYS A 390 16.13 2.63 -28.36
N SER A 391 17.14 1.77 -28.36
CA SER A 391 18.47 2.09 -27.85
C SER A 391 19.38 2.56 -28.96
N PHE A 392 20.11 3.67 -28.70
CA PHE A 392 21.10 4.31 -29.58
C PHE A 392 22.44 4.34 -28.86
N ILE A 393 23.50 4.67 -29.61
CA ILE A 393 24.86 4.96 -29.11
C ILE A 393 25.35 3.86 -28.17
N LYS A 394 25.35 2.60 -28.64
CA LYS A 394 25.78 1.42 -27.83
C LYS A 394 25.13 1.33 -26.47
N ASP A 395 23.80 1.52 -26.43
CA ASP A 395 22.92 1.45 -25.23
C ASP A 395 23.13 2.58 -24.21
N LYS A 396 23.80 3.67 -24.59
CA LYS A 396 23.95 4.86 -23.76
C LYS A 396 22.72 5.77 -23.78
N LEU A 397 22.04 5.83 -24.92
CA LEU A 397 20.85 6.64 -25.12
C LEU A 397 19.66 5.74 -25.40
N ASN A 398 18.61 5.85 -24.62
CA ASN A 398 17.37 5.13 -24.81
C ASN A 398 16.21 6.13 -24.97
N LEU A 399 15.46 6.00 -26.06
CA LEU A 399 14.24 6.76 -26.32
C LEU A 399 13.05 5.82 -26.20
N SER A 400 12.06 6.21 -25.41
CA SER A 400 10.84 5.44 -25.17
C SER A 400 9.61 6.32 -25.37
N LEU A 401 8.68 5.85 -26.21
CA LEU A 401 7.36 6.45 -26.44
C LEU A 401 6.32 5.52 -25.85
N MET A 402 5.57 5.99 -24.88
CA MET A 402 4.50 5.26 -24.22
C MET A 402 3.15 5.90 -24.53
N TYR A 403 2.18 5.07 -24.87
CA TYR A 403 0.78 5.42 -24.96
C TYR A 403 0.00 4.65 -23.92
N PHE A 404 -0.75 5.36 -23.10
CA PHE A 404 -1.62 4.80 -22.07
C PHE A 404 -3.08 5.22 -22.32
N VAL A 405 -3.99 4.27 -22.19
CA VAL A 405 -5.42 4.52 -22.27
C VAL A 405 -6.20 3.49 -21.44
N PRO A 406 -7.24 3.89 -20.69
CA PRO A 406 -8.22 2.95 -20.18
C PRO A 406 -8.95 2.27 -21.34
N LEU A 407 -9.21 0.94 -21.26
CA LEU A 407 -9.88 0.19 -22.33
C LEU A 407 -11.27 0.76 -22.67
N THR A 408 -11.90 1.46 -21.73
CA THR A 408 -13.17 2.15 -21.88
C THR A 408 -13.04 3.62 -22.31
N GLY A 409 -11.82 4.07 -22.67
CA GLY A 409 -11.51 5.46 -23.06
C GLY A 409 -11.38 6.44 -21.89
N LYS A 410 -12.14 6.25 -20.82
CA LYS A 410 -12.06 7.01 -19.55
C LYS A 410 -11.99 6.02 -18.38
N MET A 411 -11.32 6.42 -17.34
CA MET A 411 -11.31 5.64 -16.09
C MET A 411 -12.59 5.96 -15.30
N HIS A 412 -13.41 4.94 -15.08
CA HIS A 412 -14.61 5.04 -14.27
C HIS A 412 -14.38 4.32 -12.94
N ILE A 413 -14.35 5.06 -11.85
CA ILE A 413 -14.23 4.52 -10.49
C ILE A 413 -15.60 4.64 -9.84
N LYS A 414 -16.22 3.50 -9.55
CA LYS A 414 -17.51 3.45 -8.84
C LYS A 414 -17.26 2.94 -7.44
N GLN A 415 -17.69 3.69 -6.46
CA GLN A 415 -17.67 3.27 -5.07
C GLN A 415 -19.10 3.19 -4.57
N TYR A 416 -19.41 2.13 -3.86
CA TYR A 416 -20.67 1.91 -3.19
C TYR A 416 -20.42 1.60 -1.74
N SER A 417 -21.19 2.23 -0.86
CA SER A 417 -21.20 1.88 0.56
C SER A 417 -22.61 2.02 1.12
N HIS A 418 -22.96 1.12 2.03
CA HIS A 418 -24.25 1.10 2.70
C HIS A 418 -24.09 0.82 4.18
N GLY A 419 -25.11 1.11 4.96
CA GLY A 419 -25.25 0.76 6.35
C GLY A 419 -26.73 0.76 6.71
N ALA A 420 -27.04 0.60 8.00
CA ALA A 420 -28.42 0.48 8.46
C ALA A 420 -29.34 1.62 8.00
N ASN A 421 -28.81 2.85 7.88
CA ASN A 421 -29.59 4.06 7.63
C ASN A 421 -29.07 4.93 6.49
N PHE A 422 -28.16 4.41 5.66
CA PHE A 422 -27.62 5.16 4.53
C PHE A 422 -27.22 4.26 3.38
N GLU A 423 -27.23 4.85 2.20
CA GLU A 423 -26.67 4.29 0.96
C GLU A 423 -25.92 5.41 0.22
N ASN A 424 -24.69 5.15 -0.17
CA ASN A 424 -23.83 6.13 -0.83
C ASN A 424 -23.25 5.54 -2.12
N HIS A 425 -23.45 6.27 -3.21
CA HIS A 425 -22.92 5.98 -4.53
C HIS A 425 -21.97 7.09 -4.97
N MET A 426 -20.71 6.77 -5.18
CA MET A 426 -19.74 7.70 -5.72
C MET A 426 -19.30 7.21 -7.11
N ASN A 427 -19.44 8.07 -8.11
CA ASN A 427 -18.97 7.82 -9.47
C ASN A 427 -17.95 8.88 -9.86
N ILE A 428 -16.72 8.46 -10.11
CA ILE A 428 -15.64 9.34 -10.55
C ILE A 428 -15.26 8.94 -11.97
N THR A 429 -15.23 9.91 -12.88
CA THR A 429 -14.78 9.71 -14.25
C THR A 429 -13.53 10.56 -14.49
N ILE A 430 -12.42 9.91 -14.79
CA ILE A 430 -11.14 10.57 -15.02
C ILE A 430 -10.72 10.37 -16.48
N PRO A 431 -10.42 11.44 -17.23
CA PRO A 431 -9.77 11.32 -18.52
C PRO A 431 -8.29 10.96 -18.27
N ALA A 432 -7.96 9.68 -18.40
CA ALA A 432 -6.64 9.15 -18.05
C ALA A 432 -5.77 8.81 -19.26
N GLN A 433 -6.19 9.20 -20.46
CA GLN A 433 -5.41 8.99 -21.67
C GLN A 433 -4.19 9.93 -21.72
N HIS A 434 -3.01 9.37 -21.94
CA HIS A 434 -1.80 10.20 -22.09
C HIS A 434 -0.74 9.54 -22.97
N VAL A 435 0.14 10.37 -23.50
CA VAL A 435 1.35 9.99 -24.23
C VAL A 435 2.55 10.51 -23.45
N ALA A 436 3.55 9.67 -23.25
CA ALA A 436 4.80 10.06 -22.59
C ALA A 436 5.99 9.73 -23.49
N LEU A 437 6.87 10.71 -23.66
CA LEU A 437 8.17 10.56 -24.30
C LEU A 437 9.27 10.63 -23.24
N THR A 438 10.06 9.55 -23.13
CA THR A 438 11.13 9.46 -22.14
C THR A 438 12.47 9.31 -22.86
N LEU A 439 13.41 10.17 -22.53
CA LEU A 439 14.80 10.11 -22.97
C LEU A 439 15.68 9.75 -21.78
N THR A 440 16.36 8.62 -21.87
CA THR A 440 17.29 8.16 -20.83
C THR A 440 18.71 8.15 -21.35
N TRP A 441 19.61 8.86 -20.68
CA TRP A 441 21.03 8.89 -21.00
C TRP A 441 21.85 8.26 -19.89
N ASN A 442 22.57 7.17 -20.20
CA ASN A 442 23.46 6.49 -19.27
C ASN A 442 24.88 7.00 -19.39
N PHE A 443 25.39 7.64 -18.34
CA PHE A 443 26.75 8.19 -18.28
C PHE A 443 27.72 7.15 -17.69
N GLY A 444 28.98 7.26 -18.04
CA GLY A 444 30.08 6.51 -17.46
C GLY A 444 30.37 5.18 -18.15
N ASN A 445 31.16 4.35 -17.51
CA ASN A 445 31.55 3.04 -18.00
C ASN A 445 30.62 1.95 -17.52
N THR A 446 29.59 1.65 -18.31
CA THR A 446 28.57 0.62 -18.02
C THR A 446 29.14 -0.82 -18.07
N LYS A 447 30.38 -1.02 -18.47
CA LYS A 447 31.03 -2.33 -18.51
C LYS A 447 31.67 -2.76 -17.18
N LYS A 448 31.92 -1.83 -16.25
CA LYS A 448 32.34 -2.17 -14.90
C LYS A 448 31.10 -2.47 -14.08
N GLN A 449 30.76 -3.73 -13.96
CA GLN A 449 29.85 -4.17 -12.90
C GLN A 449 30.58 -3.95 -11.57
N PHE A 450 30.19 -2.90 -10.85
CA PHE A 450 30.46 -2.87 -9.42
C PHE A 450 29.70 -4.03 -8.81
N GLN A 451 30.36 -4.84 -8.00
CA GLN A 451 29.65 -5.76 -7.13
C GLN A 451 28.88 -4.89 -6.13
N THR A 452 27.62 -4.61 -6.43
CA THR A 452 26.71 -4.00 -5.49
C THR A 452 26.33 -5.09 -4.49
N HIS A 453 26.81 -4.97 -3.26
CA HIS A 453 26.26 -5.73 -2.16
C HIS A 453 24.94 -5.05 -1.77
N GLU A 454 23.83 -5.72 -2.02
CA GLU A 454 22.54 -5.23 -1.54
C GLU A 454 22.53 -5.29 -0.01
N SER A 455 22.08 -4.20 0.61
CA SER A 455 21.86 -4.16 2.06
C SER A 455 20.82 -5.19 2.45
N LYS A 456 21.10 -5.95 3.52
CA LYS A 456 20.12 -6.89 4.11
C LYS A 456 19.05 -6.18 4.94
N ILE A 457 19.28 -4.92 5.29
CA ILE A 457 18.33 -4.16 6.07
C ILE A 457 17.20 -3.70 5.15
N SER A 458 16.00 -4.11 5.47
CA SER A 458 14.79 -3.65 4.80
C SER A 458 13.90 -2.91 5.80
N ASN A 459 13.15 -1.95 5.29
CA ASN A 459 12.08 -1.34 6.04
C ASN A 459 10.86 -2.28 5.97
N ASP A 460 10.74 -3.18 6.95
CA ASP A 460 9.60 -4.08 7.13
C ASP A 460 8.55 -3.52 8.09
N PHE A 461 8.66 -2.23 8.41
CA PHE A 461 7.66 -1.50 9.15
C PHE A 461 6.33 -1.49 8.39
N GLN A 462 5.36 -2.24 8.89
CA GLN A 462 4.02 -2.30 8.31
C GLN A 462 3.07 -1.45 9.16
N GLU A 463 2.74 -0.30 8.62
CA GLU A 463 1.67 0.55 9.11
C GLU A 463 0.46 0.39 8.18
N LYS A 464 -0.71 0.18 8.74
CA LYS A 464 -1.95 0.20 7.95
C LYS A 464 -2.22 1.64 7.54
N LYS A 465 -2.08 1.92 6.26
CA LYS A 465 -2.36 3.22 5.66
C LYS A 465 -3.77 3.21 5.08
N ASN A 466 -4.42 4.36 5.14
CA ASN A 466 -5.74 4.52 4.56
C ASN A 466 -5.65 4.43 3.02
N ASP A 467 -6.22 3.38 2.44
CA ASP A 467 -6.31 3.21 0.98
C ASP A 467 -7.08 4.37 0.30
N GLN A 468 -7.82 5.17 1.05
CA GLN A 468 -8.53 6.34 0.53
C GLN A 468 -7.63 7.56 0.28
N GLN A 469 -6.44 7.64 0.88
CA GLN A 469 -5.46 8.67 0.51
C GLN A 469 -4.85 8.43 -0.89
N MET A 470 -4.99 7.23 -1.46
CA MET A 470 -4.66 6.98 -2.87
C MET A 470 -5.69 7.55 -3.85
N ASN A 471 -6.84 8.05 -3.41
CA ASN A 471 -7.83 8.71 -4.29
C ASN A 471 -7.43 10.13 -4.70
N GLY A 472 -6.36 10.69 -4.16
CA GLY A 472 -5.65 11.81 -4.73
C GLY A 472 -4.58 11.29 -5.70
N VAL A 473 -4.99 11.06 -6.93
CA VAL A 473 -4.19 10.77 -8.14
C VAL A 473 -2.69 11.05 -7.97
N GLY A 474 -1.97 10.11 -7.39
CA GLY A 474 -0.54 10.00 -7.47
C GLY A 474 -0.20 8.74 -8.27
N MET A 475 -0.38 8.75 -9.58
CA MET A 475 0.28 7.79 -10.45
C MET A 475 1.78 8.13 -10.49
N GLY A 476 2.46 7.89 -9.38
CA GLY A 476 3.89 7.74 -9.36
C GLY A 476 4.22 6.45 -10.08
N ALA A 477 4.77 6.56 -11.28
CA ALA A 477 5.36 5.44 -12.00
C ALA A 477 6.40 4.76 -11.10
N GLY A 478 6.01 3.70 -10.44
CA GLY A 478 6.91 2.76 -9.80
C GLY A 478 7.66 1.99 -10.87
N THR A 479 8.76 2.54 -11.35
CA THR A 479 9.79 1.78 -12.04
C THR A 479 10.57 1.03 -10.97
N GLY A 480 10.20 -0.21 -10.73
CA GLY A 480 10.90 -1.16 -9.89
C GLY A 480 10.77 -2.53 -10.51
N MET A 481 11.68 -2.85 -11.40
CA MET A 481 12.17 -4.20 -11.68
C MET A 481 13.65 -4.22 -11.38
#